data_95e7278baa90bafaf3446930cff87637
#
_entry.id   95e7278baa90bafaf3446930cff87637
#
_cell.length_a   1.000
_cell.length_b   1.000
_cell.length_c   1.000
_cell.angle_alpha   90.00
_cell.angle_beta   90.00
_cell.angle_gamma   90.00
#
_symmetry.space_group_name_H-M   'P 1'
#
loop_
_entity.id
_entity.type
_entity.pdbx_description
1 polymer ?
#
loop_
_entity_poly.entity_id
_entity_poly.type
_entity_poly.pdbx_seq_one_letter_code
_entity_poly.pdbx_strand_id
1 'polypeptide(L)'
;LDKSSLEGQGQSLPRYVQREFEDFLQCGRLEYGFLRVRXEXCHHERLVAFSCKRXGFCPSCGARRMVESAALLVDEVFPAEPIRQWVLSFPFQLRFLLARYPELMGKVLSIVYRILSTHLIKKAGFTKATAQSGSVTLIQRFGSALNLNVHYHMLFLDGIYTEDGHGKQRFHRVKAPTHDELNTLVHT
;
A
#
# COMPACT_ATOMS: atom_id res chain seq x y z
N LEU A 1 -27.11 -0.02 -1.26
CA LEU A 1 -27.46 0.13 -2.67
C LEU A 1 -28.62 -0.82 -2.96
N ASP A 2 -29.76 -0.22 -3.23
CA ASP A 2 -30.98 -0.97 -3.52
C ASP A 2 -30.92 -1.54 -4.95
N LYS A 3 -31.12 -2.87 -5.06
CA LYS A 3 -31.13 -3.57 -6.34
C LYS A 3 -32.19 -2.99 -7.31
N SER A 4 -33.30 -2.49 -6.75
CA SER A 4 -34.41 -1.95 -7.54
C SER A 4 -34.03 -0.66 -8.30
N SER A 5 -33.08 0.13 -7.80
CA SER A 5 -32.68 1.40 -8.42
C SER A 5 -31.87 1.20 -9.71
N LEU A 6 -31.21 0.05 -9.86
CA LEU A 6 -30.38 -0.24 -11.04
C LEU A 6 -31.18 -0.96 -12.14
N GLU A 7 -32.20 -1.73 -11.76
CA GLU A 7 -33.06 -2.45 -12.71
C GLU A 7 -33.93 -1.49 -13.54
N GLY A 8 -34.27 -0.32 -12.97
CA GLY A 8 -35.08 0.69 -13.64
C GLY A 8 -34.37 1.39 -14.81
N GLN A 9 -33.05 1.24 -14.95
CA GLN A 9 -32.29 1.87 -16.04
C GLN A 9 -31.76 0.87 -17.08
N GLY A 10 -32.18 -0.39 -17.01
CA GLY A 10 -31.75 -1.42 -17.95
C GLY A 10 -30.29 -1.80 -17.89
N GLN A 11 -29.59 -1.38 -16.85
CA GLN A 11 -28.16 -1.69 -16.67
C GLN A 11 -27.97 -2.67 -15.52
N SER A 12 -27.70 -3.93 -15.84
CA SER A 12 -27.34 -4.90 -14.81
C SER A 12 -25.83 -4.76 -14.48
N LEU A 13 -25.50 -4.94 -13.23
CA LEU A 13 -24.08 -4.97 -12.82
C LEU A 13 -23.37 -6.12 -13.54
N PRO A 14 -22.12 -5.91 -13.97
CA PRO A 14 -21.32 -7.01 -14.52
C PRO A 14 -21.27 -8.19 -13.55
N ARG A 15 -21.26 -9.41 -14.07
CA ARG A 15 -21.29 -10.64 -13.25
C ARG A 15 -20.20 -10.70 -12.19
N TYR A 16 -18.99 -10.20 -12.51
CA TYR A 16 -17.88 -10.21 -11.52
C TYR A 16 -18.18 -9.27 -10.34
N VAL A 17 -18.89 -8.17 -10.57
CA VAL A 17 -19.29 -7.24 -9.50
C VAL A 17 -20.36 -7.91 -8.62
N GLN A 18 -21.38 -8.52 -9.26
CA GLN A 18 -22.43 -9.24 -8.52
C GLN A 18 -21.80 -10.31 -7.60
N ARG A 19 -20.85 -11.07 -8.15
CA ARG A 19 -20.13 -12.11 -7.40
C ARG A 19 -19.35 -11.55 -6.20
N GLU A 20 -18.75 -10.37 -6.34
CA GLU A 20 -18.06 -9.72 -5.21
C GLU A 20 -19.03 -9.45 -4.04
N PHE A 21 -20.23 -8.97 -4.36
CA PHE A 21 -21.27 -8.75 -3.34
C PHE A 21 -21.76 -10.06 -2.72
N GLU A 22 -22.03 -11.05 -3.54
CA GLU A 22 -22.49 -12.37 -3.06
C GLU A 22 -21.47 -13.00 -2.11
N ASP A 23 -20.19 -13.02 -2.51
CA ASP A 23 -19.11 -13.55 -1.67
C ASP A 23 -19.00 -12.78 -0.34
N PHE A 24 -19.14 -11.45 -0.39
CA PHE A 24 -19.09 -10.61 0.81
C PHE A 24 -20.24 -10.96 1.78
N LEU A 25 -21.45 -11.14 1.26
CA LEU A 25 -22.63 -11.44 2.09
C LEU A 25 -22.51 -12.81 2.79
N GLN A 26 -21.68 -13.71 2.27
CA GLN A 26 -21.44 -15.03 2.85
C GLN A 26 -20.24 -15.04 3.80
N CYS A 27 -19.44 -13.95 3.80
CA CYS A 27 -18.16 -13.90 4.50
C CYS A 27 -18.33 -14.00 6.03
N GLY A 28 -17.65 -14.97 6.64
CA GLY A 28 -17.64 -15.14 8.09
C GLY A 28 -18.91 -15.75 8.66
N ARG A 29 -19.79 -16.28 7.83
CA ARG A 29 -21.04 -16.92 8.24
C ARG A 29 -20.89 -18.44 8.22
N LEU A 30 -21.13 -19.10 9.37
CA LEU A 30 -20.90 -20.53 9.54
C LEU A 30 -21.74 -21.40 8.59
N GLU A 31 -22.94 -20.92 8.21
CA GLU A 31 -23.83 -21.65 7.31
C GLU A 31 -23.27 -21.82 5.90
N TYR A 32 -22.25 -21.04 5.53
CA TYR A 32 -21.59 -21.14 4.22
C TYR A 32 -20.25 -21.88 4.30
N GLY A 33 -20.00 -22.52 5.44
CA GLY A 33 -18.83 -23.39 5.64
C GLY A 33 -17.85 -22.87 6.67
N PHE A 34 -17.17 -23.81 7.29
CA PHE A 34 -16.21 -23.50 8.35
C PHE A 34 -15.16 -24.60 8.49
N LEU A 35 -14.08 -24.27 9.18
CA LEU A 35 -13.09 -25.22 9.66
C LEU A 35 -13.36 -25.45 11.15
N ARG A 36 -13.32 -26.72 11.59
CA ARG A 36 -13.30 -27.08 13.00
C ARG A 36 -11.83 -27.24 13.40
N VAL A 37 -11.36 -26.35 14.25
CA VAL A 37 -9.98 -26.37 14.74
C VAL A 37 -9.98 -26.86 16.18
N ARG A 38 -9.08 -27.80 16.50
CA ARG A 38 -8.97 -28.38 17.83
C ARG A 38 -7.51 -28.37 18.31
N UNK A 39 -7.26 -27.92 19.47
CA UNK A 39 -6.12 -27.87 19.97
C UNK A 39 -5.75 -29.17 20.42
N GLU A 40 -4.66 -29.48 20.13
CA GLU A 40 -4.15 -30.81 20.48
C GLU A 40 -3.94 -31.03 21.99
N UNK A 41 -3.74 -29.98 22.52
CA UNK A 41 -3.42 -30.07 23.82
C UNK A 41 -4.50 -30.05 24.75
N CYS A 42 -5.09 -29.07 24.67
CA CYS A 42 -6.21 -28.86 25.63
C CYS A 42 -7.57 -29.36 25.10
N HIS A 43 -7.58 -29.87 23.90
CA HIS A 43 -8.79 -30.33 23.18
C HIS A 43 -9.87 -29.26 23.03
N HIS A 44 -9.55 -27.98 23.28
CA HIS A 44 -10.48 -26.89 23.02
C HIS A 44 -10.78 -26.80 21.52
N GLU A 45 -12.06 -26.66 21.21
CA GLU A 45 -12.51 -26.60 19.81
C GLU A 45 -13.05 -25.22 19.47
N ARG A 46 -12.80 -24.79 18.24
CA ARG A 46 -13.30 -23.53 17.72
C ARG A 46 -13.73 -23.70 16.26
N LEU A 47 -14.89 -23.16 15.93
CA LEU A 47 -15.35 -23.08 14.54
C LEU A 47 -14.84 -21.78 13.93
N VAL A 48 -14.20 -21.88 12.77
CA VAL A 48 -13.68 -20.72 12.03
C VAL A 48 -14.39 -20.68 10.68
N ALA A 49 -15.33 -19.76 10.53
CA ALA A 49 -16.08 -19.60 9.29
C ALA A 49 -15.14 -19.20 8.13
N PHE A 50 -15.46 -19.67 6.93
CA PHE A 50 -14.68 -19.30 5.74
C PHE A 50 -14.83 -17.81 5.43
N SER A 51 -13.76 -17.22 4.93
CA SER A 51 -13.71 -15.81 4.53
C SER A 51 -13.69 -15.69 3.01
N CYS A 52 -14.31 -14.62 2.50
CA CYS A 52 -14.42 -14.42 1.05
C CYS A 52 -13.11 -14.04 0.34
N LYS A 53 -12.10 -13.68 1.11
CA LYS A 53 -10.79 -13.27 0.57
C LYS A 53 -10.84 -12.03 -0.35
N ARG A 54 -11.91 -11.24 -0.28
CA ARG A 54 -12.08 -10.02 -1.09
C ARG A 54 -11.47 -8.81 -0.37
N UNK A 55 -10.42 -8.88 -0.35
CA UNK A 55 -9.73 -7.99 0.36
C UNK A 55 -9.93 -6.61 0.07
N GLY A 56 -10.19 -6.17 -1.11
CA GLY A 56 -10.47 -4.80 -1.52
C GLY A 56 -11.92 -4.35 -1.32
N PHE A 57 -12.82 -5.29 -1.08
CA PHE A 57 -14.25 -5.00 -0.94
C PHE A 57 -14.77 -5.30 0.48
N CYS A 58 -14.44 -6.46 1.01
CA CYS A 58 -14.92 -6.90 2.33
C CYS A 58 -14.10 -6.23 3.45
N PRO A 59 -14.73 -5.44 4.34
CA PRO A 59 -13.96 -4.74 5.39
C PRO A 59 -13.25 -5.69 6.36
N SER A 60 -13.84 -6.83 6.68
CA SER A 60 -13.21 -7.83 7.58
C SER A 60 -11.96 -8.45 6.95
N CYS A 61 -12.06 -8.85 5.67
CA CYS A 61 -10.91 -9.43 4.96
C CYS A 61 -9.85 -8.38 4.69
N GLY A 62 -10.25 -7.15 4.36
CA GLY A 62 -9.35 -6.02 4.14
C GLY A 62 -8.57 -5.67 5.39
N ALA A 63 -9.26 -5.55 6.53
CA ALA A 63 -8.62 -5.22 7.81
C ALA A 63 -7.60 -6.29 8.22
N ARG A 64 -7.95 -7.56 8.07
CA ARG A 64 -7.03 -8.67 8.38
C ARG A 64 -5.77 -8.59 7.51
N ARG A 65 -5.94 -8.38 6.22
CA ARG A 65 -4.83 -8.25 5.28
C ARG A 65 -3.94 -7.05 5.62
N MET A 66 -4.56 -5.93 6.03
CA MET A 66 -3.80 -4.73 6.43
C MET A 66 -2.93 -5.00 7.66
N VAL A 67 -3.47 -5.71 8.66
CA VAL A 67 -2.73 -6.08 9.88
C VAL A 67 -1.56 -7.01 9.52
N GLU A 68 -1.81 -8.03 8.70
CA GLU A 68 -0.77 -8.97 8.26
C GLU A 68 0.34 -8.25 7.46
N SER A 69 -0.05 -7.32 6.58
CA SER A 69 0.91 -6.54 5.79
C SER A 69 1.73 -5.59 6.67
N ALA A 70 1.08 -4.97 7.66
CA ALA A 70 1.77 -4.07 8.61
C ALA A 70 2.79 -4.85 9.44
N ALA A 71 2.41 -6.03 9.93
CA ALA A 71 3.31 -6.89 10.69
C ALA A 71 4.52 -7.29 9.82
N LEU A 72 4.28 -7.74 8.60
CA LEU A 72 5.36 -8.09 7.66
C LEU A 72 6.33 -6.93 7.44
N LEU A 73 5.79 -5.72 7.22
CA LEU A 73 6.62 -4.53 6.99
C LEU A 73 7.48 -4.20 8.21
N VAL A 74 6.90 -4.28 9.42
CA VAL A 74 7.59 -3.92 10.66
C VAL A 74 8.58 -5.00 11.08
N ASP A 75 8.19 -6.27 10.97
CA ASP A 75 8.97 -7.37 11.54
C ASP A 75 10.06 -7.88 10.58
N GLU A 76 9.86 -7.75 9.27
CA GLU A 76 10.74 -8.40 8.30
C GLU A 76 11.32 -7.48 7.22
N VAL A 77 10.63 -6.39 6.86
CA VAL A 77 11.04 -5.56 5.72
C VAL A 77 11.83 -4.31 6.15
N PHE A 78 11.29 -3.58 7.12
CA PHE A 78 11.95 -2.34 7.55
C PHE A 78 13.02 -2.63 8.60
N PRO A 79 14.20 -2.02 8.45
CA PRO A 79 15.19 -2.05 9.55
C PRO A 79 14.68 -1.21 10.72
N ALA A 80 15.31 -1.36 11.89
CA ALA A 80 14.98 -0.58 13.11
C ALA A 80 15.53 0.85 13.00
N GLU A 81 15.18 1.54 11.91
CA GLU A 81 15.64 2.90 11.61
C GLU A 81 14.43 3.81 11.33
N PRO A 82 14.58 5.12 11.50
CA PRO A 82 13.46 6.04 11.26
C PRO A 82 12.93 5.98 9.83
N ILE A 83 11.61 6.05 9.71
CA ILE A 83 10.91 6.02 8.43
C ILE A 83 10.09 7.32 8.29
N ARG A 84 10.05 7.86 7.10
CA ARG A 84 9.24 9.04 6.75
C ARG A 84 8.24 8.67 5.66
N GLN A 85 6.98 9.02 5.90
CA GLN A 85 5.96 8.87 4.88
C GLN A 85 5.93 10.10 3.97
N TRP A 86 6.01 9.84 2.66
CA TRP A 86 5.76 10.83 1.63
C TRP A 86 4.45 10.48 0.96
N VAL A 87 3.59 11.48 0.77
CA VAL A 87 2.32 11.27 0.08
C VAL A 87 2.36 12.07 -1.22
N LEU A 88 2.23 11.38 -2.34
CA LEU A 88 2.19 12.01 -3.67
C LEU A 88 0.78 11.85 -4.23
N SER A 89 0.09 12.94 -4.44
CA SER A 89 -1.19 12.97 -5.14
C SER A 89 -1.02 13.63 -6.51
N PHE A 90 -1.94 13.31 -7.41
CA PHE A 90 -1.85 13.77 -8.80
C PHE A 90 -2.99 14.75 -9.12
N PRO A 91 -2.73 15.73 -10.01
CA PRO A 91 -3.79 16.59 -10.52
C PRO A 91 -4.95 15.78 -11.06
N PHE A 92 -6.15 16.31 -10.95
CA PHE A 92 -7.38 15.61 -11.33
C PHE A 92 -7.29 15.03 -12.74
N GLN A 93 -6.73 15.80 -13.67
CA GLN A 93 -6.63 15.43 -15.09
C GLN A 93 -5.81 14.14 -15.31
N LEU A 94 -4.82 13.88 -14.44
CA LEU A 94 -3.96 12.70 -14.57
C LEU A 94 -4.53 11.45 -13.89
N ARG A 95 -5.50 11.61 -13.00
CA ARG A 95 -6.00 10.47 -12.20
C ARG A 95 -6.65 9.39 -13.07
N PHE A 96 -7.47 9.80 -14.03
CA PHE A 96 -8.11 8.87 -14.94
C PHE A 96 -7.09 8.17 -15.83
N LEU A 97 -6.10 8.91 -16.33
CA LEU A 97 -5.02 8.36 -17.16
C LEU A 97 -4.25 7.28 -16.40
N LEU A 98 -3.84 7.58 -15.17
CA LEU A 98 -3.10 6.64 -14.33
C LEU A 98 -3.94 5.41 -13.96
N ALA A 99 -5.25 5.60 -13.74
CA ALA A 99 -6.14 4.49 -13.43
C ALA A 99 -6.36 3.59 -14.65
N ARG A 100 -6.43 4.19 -15.85
CA ARG A 100 -6.68 3.48 -17.10
C ARG A 100 -5.45 2.69 -17.58
N TYR A 101 -4.25 3.21 -17.33
CA TYR A 101 -2.99 2.62 -17.79
C TYR A 101 -2.08 2.33 -16.58
N PRO A 102 -2.26 1.17 -15.92
CA PRO A 102 -1.50 0.84 -14.70
C PRO A 102 0.02 0.85 -14.89
N GLU A 103 0.50 0.56 -16.10
CA GLU A 103 1.94 0.58 -16.41
C GLU A 103 2.55 1.98 -16.24
N LEU A 104 1.75 3.03 -16.43
CA LEU A 104 2.22 4.40 -16.20
C LEU A 104 2.48 4.66 -14.72
N MET A 105 1.70 4.04 -13.84
CA MET A 105 1.92 4.19 -12.38
C MET A 105 3.31 3.70 -11.97
N GLY A 106 3.77 2.58 -12.55
CA GLY A 106 5.11 2.07 -12.29
C GLY A 106 6.22 2.99 -12.80
N LYS A 107 6.02 3.56 -13.99
CA LYS A 107 6.99 4.50 -14.57
C LYS A 107 7.09 5.78 -13.73
N VAL A 108 5.94 6.34 -13.34
CA VAL A 108 5.90 7.54 -12.49
C VAL A 108 6.55 7.23 -11.13
N LEU A 109 6.24 6.08 -10.54
CA LEU A 109 6.84 5.66 -9.27
C LEU A 109 8.37 5.60 -9.37
N SER A 110 8.89 5.05 -10.46
CA SER A 110 10.34 4.95 -10.68
C SER A 110 11.00 6.33 -10.75
N ILE A 111 10.34 7.29 -11.41
CA ILE A 111 10.84 8.67 -11.50
C ILE A 111 10.86 9.30 -10.09
N VAL A 112 9.75 9.22 -9.38
CA VAL A 112 9.61 9.83 -8.04
C VAL A 112 10.58 9.18 -7.06
N TYR A 113 10.71 7.86 -7.06
CA TYR A 113 11.67 7.13 -6.23
C TYR A 113 13.09 7.65 -6.47
N ARG A 114 13.48 7.80 -7.76
CA ARG A 114 14.80 8.27 -8.14
C ARG A 114 15.06 9.70 -7.65
N ILE A 115 14.06 10.58 -7.74
CA ILE A 115 14.16 11.96 -7.28
C ILE A 115 14.37 11.99 -5.76
N LEU A 116 13.50 11.30 -5.01
CA LEU A 116 13.55 11.30 -3.54
C LEU A 116 14.82 10.63 -3.01
N SER A 117 15.21 9.48 -3.57
CA SER A 117 16.45 8.80 -3.14
C SER A 117 17.68 9.65 -3.45
N THR A 118 17.71 10.32 -4.61
CA THR A 118 18.81 11.22 -4.96
C THR A 118 18.89 12.39 -3.99
N HIS A 119 17.72 12.96 -3.64
CA HIS A 119 17.65 14.07 -2.67
C HIS A 119 18.24 13.63 -1.31
N LEU A 120 17.81 12.47 -0.80
CA LEU A 120 18.29 11.98 0.50
C LEU A 120 19.80 11.72 0.47
N ILE A 121 20.30 11.10 -0.59
CA ILE A 121 21.73 10.78 -0.74
C ILE A 121 22.58 12.06 -0.80
N LYS A 122 22.17 13.03 -1.62
CA LYS A 122 22.87 14.32 -1.75
C LYS A 122 22.84 15.11 -0.45
N LYS A 123 21.67 15.14 0.22
CA LYS A 123 21.49 15.88 1.48
C LYS A 123 22.36 15.28 2.61
N ALA A 124 22.62 13.97 2.54
CA ALA A 124 23.52 13.29 3.47
C ALA A 124 25.00 13.51 3.13
N GLY A 125 25.32 14.15 2.00
CA GLY A 125 26.70 14.42 1.58
C GLY A 125 27.36 13.27 0.83
N PHE A 126 26.56 12.35 0.28
CA PHE A 126 27.07 11.16 -0.43
C PHE A 126 26.65 11.14 -1.90
N THR A 127 27.11 10.12 -2.61
CA THR A 127 26.78 9.90 -4.02
C THR A 127 26.03 8.57 -4.17
N LYS A 128 25.39 8.38 -5.33
CA LYS A 128 24.70 7.12 -5.64
C LYS A 128 25.65 5.92 -5.73
N ALA A 129 26.94 6.17 -5.92
CA ALA A 129 27.93 5.09 -5.97
C ALA A 129 28.29 4.61 -4.56
N THR A 130 28.10 5.45 -3.54
CA THR A 130 28.57 5.18 -2.18
C THR A 130 27.44 5.02 -1.15
N ALA A 131 26.19 5.28 -1.55
CA ALA A 131 25.07 5.27 -0.61
C ALA A 131 23.78 4.82 -1.28
N GLN A 132 22.91 4.22 -0.48
CA GLN A 132 21.59 3.70 -0.90
C GLN A 132 20.52 4.12 0.07
N SER A 133 19.29 4.28 -0.44
CA SER A 133 18.09 4.43 0.39
C SER A 133 17.06 3.40 -0.06
N GLY A 134 16.02 3.23 0.74
CA GLY A 134 14.97 2.26 0.42
C GLY A 134 13.59 2.79 0.72
N SER A 135 12.59 2.24 0.05
CA SER A 135 11.20 2.59 0.34
C SER A 135 10.25 1.46 -0.01
N VAL A 136 9.10 1.47 0.66
CA VAL A 136 7.94 0.66 0.29
C VAL A 136 6.84 1.63 -0.13
N THR A 137 6.19 1.37 -1.25
CA THR A 137 5.12 2.23 -1.76
C THR A 137 3.80 1.49 -1.81
N LEU A 138 2.78 2.09 -1.21
CA LEU A 138 1.40 1.63 -1.28
C LEU A 138 0.66 2.54 -2.25
N ILE A 139 0.18 1.97 -3.36
CA ILE A 139 -0.57 2.71 -4.38
C ILE A 139 -2.06 2.59 -4.05
N GLN A 140 -2.70 3.72 -3.78
CA GLN A 140 -4.14 3.79 -3.55
C GLN A 140 -4.81 4.46 -4.75
N ARG A 141 -5.92 3.87 -5.21
CA ARG A 141 -6.63 4.37 -6.39
C ARG A 141 -7.84 5.23 -6.05
N PHE A 142 -8.34 5.11 -4.82
CA PHE A 142 -9.58 5.78 -4.42
C PHE A 142 -9.37 6.58 -3.15
N GLY A 143 -10.10 7.67 -3.03
CA GLY A 143 -10.19 8.45 -1.81
C GLY A 143 -11.21 7.85 -0.83
N SER A 144 -11.42 8.51 0.30
CA SER A 144 -12.32 8.05 1.36
C SER A 144 -13.78 7.92 0.90
N ALA A 145 -14.19 8.73 -0.07
CA ALA A 145 -15.55 8.69 -0.64
C ALA A 145 -15.63 7.78 -1.88
N LEU A 146 -14.65 6.91 -2.07
CA LEU A 146 -14.53 6.01 -3.22
C LEU A 146 -14.42 6.75 -4.57
N ASN A 147 -14.20 8.05 -4.53
CA ASN A 147 -13.90 8.83 -5.72
C ASN A 147 -12.50 8.48 -6.23
N LEU A 148 -12.32 8.53 -7.54
CA LEU A 148 -11.03 8.24 -8.16
C LEU A 148 -9.99 9.27 -7.71
N ASN A 149 -8.99 8.79 -6.99
CA ASN A 149 -7.93 9.62 -6.42
C ASN A 149 -6.65 8.81 -6.29
N VAL A 150 -5.99 8.59 -7.44
CA VAL A 150 -4.72 7.85 -7.47
C VAL A 150 -3.68 8.65 -6.66
N HIS A 151 -3.09 8.00 -5.69
CA HIS A 151 -2.04 8.61 -4.87
C HIS A 151 -1.12 7.52 -4.29
N TYR A 152 0.10 7.92 -3.96
CA TYR A 152 1.12 7.00 -3.44
C TYR A 152 1.44 7.37 -2.01
N HIS A 153 1.41 6.39 -1.12
CA HIS A 153 1.99 6.48 0.22
C HIS A 153 3.34 5.78 0.17
N MET A 154 4.40 6.56 0.20
CA MET A 154 5.78 6.08 0.05
C MET A 154 6.47 6.14 1.40
N LEU A 155 6.76 4.98 1.98
CA LEU A 155 7.45 4.85 3.27
C LEU A 155 8.95 4.72 2.99
N PHE A 156 9.63 5.86 3.05
CA PHE A 156 11.08 5.94 2.83
C PHE A 156 11.84 5.84 4.14
N LEU A 157 12.99 5.21 4.13
CA LEU A 157 13.95 5.38 5.22
C LEU A 157 14.26 6.88 5.38
N ASP A 158 14.27 7.37 6.61
CA ASP A 158 14.56 8.79 6.91
C ASP A 158 16.07 9.02 6.92
N GLY A 159 16.75 8.45 5.92
CA GLY A 159 18.18 8.46 5.79
C GLY A 159 18.69 7.56 4.67
N ILE A 160 19.97 7.27 4.73
CA ILE A 160 20.66 6.46 3.73
C ILE A 160 21.60 5.48 4.42
N TYR A 161 21.95 4.40 3.73
CA TYR A 161 22.98 3.46 4.16
C TYR A 161 24.22 3.63 3.30
N THR A 162 25.38 3.57 3.96
CA THR A 162 26.68 3.43 3.30
C THR A 162 27.32 2.11 3.75
N GLU A 163 28.23 1.62 2.95
CA GLU A 163 29.01 0.44 3.28
C GLU A 163 30.48 0.84 3.41
N ASP A 164 31.14 0.43 4.49
CA ASP A 164 32.56 0.66 4.64
C ASP A 164 33.40 -0.40 3.91
N GLY A 165 34.71 -0.25 3.89
CA GLY A 165 35.62 -1.14 3.17
C GLY A 165 35.64 -2.59 3.67
N HIS A 166 34.94 -2.88 4.77
CA HIS A 166 34.82 -4.22 5.37
C HIS A 166 33.39 -4.79 5.21
N GLY A 167 32.53 -4.12 4.43
CA GLY A 167 31.17 -4.57 4.19
C GLY A 167 30.18 -4.22 5.30
N LYS A 168 30.60 -3.42 6.30
CA LYS A 168 29.70 -3.06 7.40
C LYS A 168 28.78 -1.91 6.97
N GLN A 169 27.49 -2.11 7.15
CA GLN A 169 26.46 -1.13 6.83
C GLN A 169 26.35 -0.09 7.95
N ARG A 170 26.24 1.18 7.57
CA ARG A 170 26.05 2.28 8.52
C ARG A 170 24.91 3.18 8.06
N PHE A 171 23.94 3.43 8.94
CA PHE A 171 22.82 4.33 8.68
C PHE A 171 23.20 5.77 8.97
N HIS A 172 22.84 6.69 8.08
CA HIS A 172 23.03 8.13 8.23
C HIS A 172 21.65 8.80 8.13
N ARG A 173 21.17 9.27 9.27
CA ARG A 173 19.88 9.95 9.33
C ARG A 173 19.94 11.27 8.57
N VAL A 174 18.87 11.59 7.82
CA VAL A 174 18.75 12.83 7.05
C VAL A 174 17.62 13.67 7.64
N LYS A 175 17.89 14.96 7.87
CA LYS A 175 16.88 15.88 8.40
C LYS A 175 15.72 16.02 7.43
N ALA A 176 14.52 16.29 7.98
CA ALA A 176 13.32 16.54 7.18
C ALA A 176 13.59 17.60 6.11
N PRO A 177 12.96 17.48 4.94
CA PRO A 177 13.12 18.50 3.90
C PRO A 177 12.52 19.84 4.36
N THR A 178 13.16 20.92 3.98
CA THR A 178 12.61 22.25 4.16
C THR A 178 11.52 22.50 3.13
N HIS A 179 10.78 23.57 3.31
CA HIS A 179 9.73 23.97 2.36
C HIS A 179 10.33 24.25 0.96
N ASP A 180 11.48 24.89 0.92
CA ASP A 180 12.17 25.20 -0.34
C ASP A 180 12.66 23.93 -1.05
N GLU A 181 13.16 22.97 -0.28
CA GLU A 181 13.56 21.67 -0.83
C GLU A 181 12.35 20.93 -1.42
N LEU A 182 11.19 20.98 -0.73
CA LEU A 182 9.96 20.35 -1.26
C LEU A 182 9.54 21.03 -2.56
N ASN A 183 9.57 22.37 -2.63
CA ASN A 183 9.25 23.09 -3.84
C ASN A 183 10.17 22.70 -5.00
N THR A 184 11.47 22.60 -4.72
CA THR A 184 12.46 22.18 -5.72
C THR A 184 12.16 20.76 -6.24
N LEU A 185 11.84 19.84 -5.32
CA LEU A 185 11.54 18.45 -5.68
C LEU A 185 10.31 18.33 -6.60
N VAL A 186 9.28 19.16 -6.35
CA VAL A 186 8.05 19.14 -7.16
C VAL A 186 8.33 19.63 -8.59
N HIS A 187 9.31 20.52 -8.77
CA HIS A 187 9.64 21.10 -10.08
C HIS A 187 10.77 20.36 -10.81
N THR A 188 11.27 19.23 -10.25
CA THR A 188 12.30 18.42 -10.87
C THR A 188 11.72 17.34 -11.79
#